data_1510bc8637d9de6a5618a34fba402d79
#
_entry.id   1510bc8637d9de6a5618a34fba402d79
#
_cell.length_a   1.000
_cell.length_b   1.000
_cell.length_c   1.000
_cell.angle_alpha   90.00
_cell.angle_beta   90.00
_cell.angle_gamma   90.00
#
_symmetry.space_group_name_H-M   'P 1'
#
loop_
_entity.id
_entity.type
_entity.pdbx_description
1 polymer ?
#
loop_
_entity_poly.entity_id
_entity_poly.type
_entity_poly.pdbx_seq_one_letter_code
_entity_poly.pdbx_strand_id
1 'polypeptide(L)'
;MADPNSSAARSALKRIESSLISVLLAFGVSYAALSQTTEATGAPTEIKKVSRPMVWEAGPEGNQVPLWPEGLAIQRPESDKPEEVGNGSRLVAGRPWTWASYVSHPTMTIYPPKGQNTRAAVLVLPGGGYAAVAMDLEGTEICDWITQKGMTCILLKYRVPQAWRHGKDHVEEAPKAQLPLQDAQRAMGLLRHRASSYGIDPHKIGVIGFSAGGHLAAAASNAEKRTYEPVDAADRESSRPDFAILLYPGHLWDERSPERALELSPWVEISAHAPPTLLIHAMNDPTDDVRHSMAYGMALHDAGVPVDMRFYAKGGHAFGLRPTSAPITTEWPELVVKWLQNVGVR
;
A
#
# COMPACT_ATOMS: atom_id res chain seq x y z
N MET A 1 -52.62 18.68 -17.16
CA MET A 1 -52.28 17.81 -16.02
C MET A 1 -53.39 16.78 -15.90
N ALA A 2 -53.15 15.54 -16.32
CA ALA A 2 -54.12 14.46 -16.30
C ALA A 2 -53.87 13.58 -15.07
N ASP A 3 -54.94 13.27 -14.36
CA ASP A 3 -54.98 12.53 -13.10
C ASP A 3 -54.50 11.07 -13.30
N PRO A 4 -53.49 10.60 -12.53
CA PRO A 4 -52.93 9.23 -12.66
C PRO A 4 -53.84 8.11 -12.14
N ASN A 5 -55.04 8.39 -11.68
CA ASN A 5 -55.97 7.43 -11.07
C ASN A 5 -57.20 7.07 -11.94
N SER A 6 -57.18 7.32 -13.23
CA SER A 6 -58.33 6.96 -14.09
C SER A 6 -58.34 5.48 -14.43
N SER A 7 -59.54 4.88 -14.45
CA SER A 7 -59.74 3.43 -14.68
C SER A 7 -59.22 2.92 -16.04
N ALA A 8 -58.93 3.82 -16.97
CA ALA A 8 -58.35 3.52 -18.28
C ALA A 8 -56.85 3.14 -18.21
N ALA A 9 -56.08 3.65 -17.23
CA ALA A 9 -54.69 3.32 -17.05
C ALA A 9 -54.48 1.90 -16.49
N ARG A 10 -55.42 1.39 -15.70
CA ARG A 10 -55.33 0.03 -15.12
C ARG A 10 -55.67 -1.09 -16.10
N SER A 11 -56.43 -0.78 -17.19
CA SER A 11 -56.78 -1.76 -18.22
C SER A 11 -55.66 -1.96 -19.24
N ALA A 12 -54.80 -0.96 -19.45
CA ALA A 12 -53.65 -1.07 -20.37
C ALA A 12 -52.51 -1.90 -19.80
N LEU A 13 -52.24 -1.83 -18.47
CA LEU A 13 -51.19 -2.66 -17.83
C LEU A 13 -51.51 -4.15 -17.79
N LYS A 14 -52.82 -4.54 -17.66
CA LYS A 14 -53.21 -5.96 -17.64
C LYS A 14 -53.16 -6.64 -19.02
N ARG A 15 -53.08 -5.91 -20.12
CA ARG A 15 -52.98 -6.48 -21.47
C ARG A 15 -51.53 -6.74 -21.94
N ILE A 16 -50.56 -6.21 -21.27
CA ILE A 16 -49.14 -6.41 -21.59
C ILE A 16 -48.56 -7.67 -20.92
N GLU A 17 -49.14 -8.07 -19.78
CA GLU A 17 -48.69 -9.30 -19.09
C GLU A 17 -49.23 -10.60 -19.69
N SER A 18 -50.28 -10.55 -20.51
CA SER A 18 -50.91 -11.75 -21.10
C SER A 18 -50.32 -12.14 -22.48
N SER A 19 -49.48 -11.35 -23.09
CA SER A 19 -48.92 -11.62 -24.43
C SER A 19 -47.48 -12.16 -24.44
N LEU A 20 -46.86 -12.33 -23.29
CA LEU A 20 -45.47 -12.84 -23.17
C LEU A 20 -45.35 -14.30 -22.72
N ILE A 21 -46.47 -15.03 -22.55
CA ILE A 21 -46.46 -16.45 -22.09
C ILE A 21 -46.78 -17.47 -23.20
N SER A 22 -47.01 -17.06 -24.45
CA SER A 22 -47.50 -17.97 -25.51
C SER A 22 -46.53 -18.19 -26.69
N VAL A 23 -45.24 -17.91 -26.60
CA VAL A 23 -44.28 -18.14 -27.68
C VAL A 23 -43.09 -19.03 -27.27
N LEU A 24 -43.17 -19.80 -26.22
CA LEU A 24 -42.08 -20.69 -25.77
C LEU A 24 -42.50 -22.17 -25.70
N LEU A 25 -43.24 -22.69 -26.70
CA LEU A 25 -43.55 -24.11 -26.81
C LEU A 25 -43.59 -24.52 -28.29
N ALA A 26 -42.51 -24.49 -28.99
CA ALA A 26 -42.25 -25.27 -30.21
C ALA A 26 -40.80 -25.09 -30.69
N PHE A 27 -39.82 -25.70 -30.02
CA PHE A 27 -38.59 -26.25 -30.65
C PHE A 27 -37.93 -27.16 -29.61
N GLY A 28 -38.35 -28.42 -29.67
CA GLY A 28 -37.64 -29.50 -29.00
C GLY A 28 -36.29 -29.72 -29.66
N VAL A 29 -35.24 -29.29 -29.00
CA VAL A 29 -33.89 -29.82 -29.26
C VAL A 29 -33.31 -30.28 -27.94
N SER A 30 -33.20 -31.60 -27.87
CA SER A 30 -32.46 -32.31 -26.82
C SER A 30 -31.01 -31.79 -26.80
N TYR A 31 -30.64 -31.10 -25.73
CA TYR A 31 -29.24 -30.98 -25.34
C TYR A 31 -29.02 -31.81 -24.08
N ALA A 32 -28.63 -33.05 -24.34
CA ALA A 32 -28.05 -33.88 -23.31
C ALA A 32 -26.58 -33.53 -23.17
N ALA A 33 -26.17 -33.37 -21.93
CA ALA A 33 -24.82 -33.48 -21.42
C ALA A 33 -23.75 -32.55 -22.04
N LEU A 34 -23.51 -31.42 -21.37
CA LEU A 34 -22.16 -30.85 -21.33
C LEU A 34 -21.85 -30.38 -19.90
N SER A 35 -21.01 -31.18 -19.27
CA SER A 35 -20.04 -30.87 -18.23
C SER A 35 -20.42 -29.78 -17.23
N GLN A 36 -20.80 -30.24 -16.05
CA GLN A 36 -20.53 -29.51 -14.81
C GLN A 36 -19.01 -29.20 -14.76
N THR A 37 -18.63 -28.01 -15.20
CA THR A 37 -17.42 -27.39 -14.66
C THR A 37 -17.74 -27.06 -13.22
N THR A 38 -17.35 -27.94 -12.31
CA THR A 38 -17.19 -27.57 -10.92
C THR A 38 -16.21 -26.40 -10.88
N GLU A 39 -16.75 -25.17 -10.78
CA GLU A 39 -16.00 -24.10 -10.18
C GLU A 39 -15.58 -24.61 -8.81
N ALA A 40 -14.32 -24.94 -8.68
CA ALA A 40 -13.71 -25.20 -7.41
C ALA A 40 -13.78 -23.87 -6.61
N THR A 41 -14.88 -23.70 -5.88
CA THR A 41 -14.97 -22.77 -4.75
C THR A 41 -14.09 -23.35 -3.65
N GLY A 42 -12.79 -23.41 -3.91
CA GLY A 42 -11.80 -23.66 -2.88
C GLY A 42 -11.88 -22.47 -1.92
N ALA A 43 -12.45 -22.70 -0.74
CA ALA A 43 -12.29 -21.78 0.38
C ALA A 43 -10.79 -21.42 0.46
N PRO A 44 -10.42 -20.16 0.74
CA PRO A 44 -9.02 -19.78 0.87
C PRO A 44 -8.37 -20.74 1.85
N THR A 45 -7.36 -21.49 1.39
CA THR A 45 -6.67 -22.44 2.24
C THR A 45 -6.01 -21.68 3.36
N GLU A 46 -6.62 -21.71 4.54
CA GLU A 46 -6.10 -21.09 5.73
C GLU A 46 -4.85 -21.86 6.14
N ILE A 47 -3.70 -21.21 6.10
CA ILE A 47 -2.45 -21.83 6.55
C ILE A 47 -2.30 -21.59 8.05
N LYS A 48 -1.73 -22.62 8.73
CA LYS A 48 -1.44 -22.50 10.16
C LYS A 48 -0.51 -21.30 10.36
N LYS A 49 -0.97 -20.32 11.16
CA LYS A 49 -0.15 -19.18 11.56
C LYS A 49 1.03 -19.71 12.38
N VAL A 50 2.25 -19.55 11.86
CA VAL A 50 3.49 -19.91 12.55
C VAL A 50 4.25 -18.63 12.81
N SER A 51 4.64 -18.41 14.05
CA SER A 51 5.57 -17.36 14.45
C SER A 51 6.61 -17.93 15.39
N ARG A 52 7.80 -17.35 15.40
CA ARG A 52 8.88 -17.72 16.32
C ARG A 52 9.66 -16.47 16.72
N PRO A 53 10.15 -16.38 17.96
CA PRO A 53 11.11 -15.36 18.36
C PRO A 53 12.34 -15.47 17.47
N MET A 54 12.54 -14.47 16.63
CA MET A 54 13.67 -14.37 15.71
C MET A 54 13.75 -12.95 15.15
N VAL A 55 14.95 -12.39 15.10
CA VAL A 55 15.16 -11.13 14.38
C VAL A 55 15.17 -11.43 12.87
N TRP A 56 14.40 -10.65 12.12
CA TRP A 56 14.45 -10.74 10.67
C TRP A 56 15.78 -10.17 10.16
N GLU A 57 16.48 -10.96 9.36
CA GLU A 57 17.72 -10.58 8.72
C GLU A 57 17.60 -10.68 7.20
N ALA A 58 18.27 -9.75 6.52
CA ALA A 58 18.34 -9.77 5.06
C ALA A 58 19.17 -10.97 4.57
N GLY A 59 18.82 -11.48 3.38
CA GLY A 59 19.67 -12.44 2.66
C GLY A 59 20.99 -11.80 2.22
N PRO A 60 21.92 -12.62 1.67
CA PRO A 60 23.29 -12.21 1.37
C PRO A 60 23.41 -11.10 0.31
N GLU A 61 22.36 -10.84 -0.45
CA GLU A 61 22.34 -9.76 -1.45
C GLU A 61 22.09 -8.37 -0.85
N GLY A 62 21.64 -8.30 0.41
CA GLY A 62 21.27 -7.07 1.10
C GLY A 62 22.31 -6.62 2.12
N ASN A 63 22.68 -5.35 2.08
CA ASN A 63 23.48 -4.72 3.13
C ASN A 63 22.55 -4.11 4.19
N GLN A 64 22.30 -4.86 5.27
CA GLN A 64 21.43 -4.43 6.37
C GLN A 64 22.20 -3.62 7.40
N VAL A 65 21.73 -2.40 7.66
CA VAL A 65 22.35 -1.48 8.62
C VAL A 65 21.33 -0.95 9.63
N PRO A 66 21.73 -0.72 10.89
CA PRO A 66 20.84 -0.09 11.87
C PRO A 66 20.55 1.36 11.47
N LEU A 67 19.33 1.84 11.77
CA LEU A 67 18.96 3.24 11.52
C LEU A 67 19.55 4.19 12.57
N TRP A 68 19.58 3.77 13.81
CA TRP A 68 19.98 4.60 14.93
C TRP A 68 21.36 4.18 15.45
N PRO A 69 22.18 5.13 15.92
CA PRO A 69 23.47 4.83 16.50
C PRO A 69 23.37 3.86 17.68
N GLU A 70 24.34 3.00 17.83
CA GLU A 70 24.45 2.11 18.97
C GLU A 70 24.55 2.91 20.28
N GLY A 71 23.85 2.45 21.31
CA GLY A 71 23.81 3.12 22.61
C GLY A 71 22.87 4.33 22.71
N LEU A 72 22.28 4.79 21.60
CA LEU A 72 21.27 5.83 21.65
C LEU A 72 19.97 5.30 22.25
N ALA A 73 19.45 5.98 23.28
CA ALA A 73 18.15 5.68 23.86
C ALA A 73 17.05 6.18 22.92
N ILE A 74 16.57 5.30 22.06
CA ILE A 74 15.41 5.57 21.21
C ILE A 74 14.12 5.09 21.88
N GLN A 75 13.01 5.78 21.59
CA GLN A 75 11.69 5.30 22.03
C GLN A 75 11.41 3.93 21.40
N ARG A 76 10.97 2.98 22.22
CA ARG A 76 10.57 1.63 21.79
C ARG A 76 9.06 1.55 21.59
N PRO A 77 8.58 0.59 20.78
CA PRO A 77 7.17 0.24 20.75
C PRO A 77 6.66 -0.16 22.16
N GLU A 78 5.37 0.00 22.38
CA GLU A 78 4.70 -0.39 23.63
C GLU A 78 4.60 -1.93 23.76
N SER A 79 5.74 -2.61 23.76
CA SER A 79 5.81 -4.07 23.91
C SER A 79 7.21 -4.50 24.31
N ASP A 80 7.29 -5.32 25.36
CA ASP A 80 8.55 -5.95 25.80
C ASP A 80 8.81 -7.31 25.12
N LYS A 81 7.95 -7.70 24.17
CA LYS A 81 8.15 -8.95 23.44
C LYS A 81 9.35 -8.84 22.51
N PRO A 82 10.13 -9.92 22.38
CA PRO A 82 11.20 -9.98 21.37
C PRO A 82 10.60 -9.93 19.95
N GLU A 83 11.43 -9.50 19.00
CA GLU A 83 11.06 -9.56 17.58
C GLU A 83 10.65 -10.98 17.20
N GLU A 84 9.57 -11.09 16.45
CA GLU A 84 9.04 -12.35 15.93
C GLU A 84 8.97 -12.31 14.41
N VAL A 85 9.30 -13.43 13.79
CA VAL A 85 9.07 -13.67 12.36
C VAL A 85 8.03 -14.76 12.20
N GLY A 86 7.07 -14.52 11.33
CA GLY A 86 5.99 -15.47 11.08
C GLY A 86 5.43 -15.39 9.67
N ASN A 87 4.47 -16.27 9.39
CA ASN A 87 3.80 -16.31 8.11
C ASN A 87 2.41 -15.67 8.19
N GLY A 88 1.98 -15.03 7.10
CA GLY A 88 0.61 -14.58 6.95
C GLY A 88 -0.38 -15.73 7.04
N SER A 89 -1.61 -15.46 7.50
CA SER A 89 -2.66 -16.46 7.65
C SER A 89 -3.30 -16.91 6.32
N ARG A 90 -3.03 -16.18 5.24
CA ARG A 90 -3.58 -16.45 3.91
C ARG A 90 -2.46 -16.50 2.87
N LEU A 91 -2.64 -17.33 1.86
CA LEU A 91 -1.77 -17.33 0.69
C LEU A 91 -2.09 -16.13 -0.21
N VAL A 92 -1.06 -15.52 -0.78
CA VAL A 92 -1.19 -14.52 -1.85
C VAL A 92 -0.71 -15.15 -3.14
N ALA A 93 -1.56 -15.25 -4.14
CA ALA A 93 -1.31 -15.98 -5.39
C ALA A 93 -0.78 -17.42 -5.14
N GLY A 94 -1.39 -18.13 -4.18
CA GLY A 94 -1.01 -19.50 -3.83
C GLY A 94 0.30 -19.67 -3.05
N ARG A 95 0.95 -18.57 -2.63
CA ARG A 95 2.25 -18.61 -1.94
C ARG A 95 2.13 -18.02 -0.53
N PRO A 96 2.81 -18.60 0.48
CA PRO A 96 2.94 -17.98 1.80
C PRO A 96 3.72 -16.67 1.71
N TRP A 97 3.59 -15.81 2.70
CA TRP A 97 4.36 -14.60 2.86
C TRP A 97 4.80 -14.41 4.31
N THR A 98 5.86 -13.64 4.51
CA THR A 98 6.56 -13.51 5.79
C THR A 98 6.41 -12.09 6.35
N TRP A 99 6.21 -11.99 7.65
CA TRP A 99 6.19 -10.73 8.38
C TRP A 99 7.15 -10.74 9.57
N ALA A 100 7.58 -9.55 9.97
CA ALA A 100 8.28 -9.29 11.22
C ALA A 100 7.39 -8.43 12.12
N SER A 101 7.29 -8.73 13.42
CA SER A 101 6.58 -7.95 14.44
C SER A 101 7.45 -7.74 15.66
N TYR A 102 7.03 -6.85 16.57
CA TYR A 102 7.79 -6.46 17.76
C TYR A 102 9.18 -5.93 17.43
N VAL A 103 9.29 -5.23 16.31
CA VAL A 103 10.54 -4.60 15.84
C VAL A 103 10.87 -3.41 16.73
N SER A 104 11.81 -3.56 17.65
CA SER A 104 12.32 -2.50 18.52
C SER A 104 13.65 -1.91 18.02
N HIS A 105 14.35 -2.62 17.15
CA HIS A 105 15.59 -2.22 16.51
C HIS A 105 15.39 -2.10 15.00
N PRO A 106 14.99 -0.91 14.51
CA PRO A 106 14.69 -0.71 13.10
C PRO A 106 15.97 -0.71 12.28
N THR A 107 15.88 -1.27 11.08
CA THR A 107 17.01 -1.37 10.13
C THR A 107 16.55 -0.96 8.74
N MET A 108 17.50 -0.50 7.92
CA MET A 108 17.33 -0.43 6.48
C MET A 108 18.27 -1.40 5.79
N THR A 109 17.78 -2.08 4.77
CA THR A 109 18.57 -2.99 3.95
C THR A 109 18.73 -2.42 2.56
N ILE A 110 19.99 -2.20 2.14
CA ILE A 110 20.32 -1.64 0.84
C ILE A 110 20.60 -2.79 -0.14
N TYR A 111 19.85 -2.82 -1.24
CA TYR A 111 20.05 -3.72 -2.37
C TYR A 111 20.55 -2.91 -3.57
N PRO A 112 21.79 -3.17 -4.06
CA PRO A 112 22.34 -2.43 -5.20
C PRO A 112 21.58 -2.75 -6.49
N PRO A 113 21.60 -1.83 -7.48
CA PRO A 113 20.95 -2.05 -8.76
C PRO A 113 21.58 -3.23 -9.51
N LYS A 114 20.76 -4.00 -10.21
CA LYS A 114 21.19 -5.06 -11.14
C LYS A 114 21.34 -4.44 -12.54
N GLY A 115 22.51 -4.54 -13.13
CA GLY A 115 22.82 -3.96 -14.44
C GLY A 115 23.17 -2.47 -14.41
N GLN A 116 22.68 -1.69 -15.38
CA GLN A 116 23.00 -0.27 -15.48
C GLN A 116 22.35 0.53 -14.35
N ASN A 117 23.16 1.22 -13.56
CA ASN A 117 22.69 2.05 -12.46
C ASN A 117 22.09 3.37 -12.98
N THR A 118 20.81 3.61 -12.70
CA THR A 118 20.10 4.87 -13.00
C THR A 118 20.42 5.97 -12.00
N ARG A 119 21.09 5.65 -10.91
CA ARG A 119 21.35 6.48 -9.73
C ARG A 119 20.10 6.88 -8.95
N ALA A 120 18.91 6.43 -9.34
CA ALA A 120 17.70 6.59 -8.54
C ALA A 120 17.64 5.54 -7.41
N ALA A 121 16.97 5.90 -6.32
CA ALA A 121 16.75 5.02 -5.18
C ALA A 121 15.28 5.06 -4.72
N VAL A 122 14.81 3.93 -4.20
CA VAL A 122 13.46 3.79 -3.68
C VAL A 122 13.50 3.19 -2.29
N LEU A 123 12.99 3.93 -1.30
CA LEU A 123 12.76 3.44 0.05
C LEU A 123 11.40 2.71 0.07
N VAL A 124 11.44 1.42 0.32
CA VAL A 124 10.27 0.54 0.39
C VAL A 124 9.74 0.53 1.81
N LEU A 125 8.47 0.86 1.95
CA LEU A 125 7.71 0.90 3.19
C LEU A 125 6.61 -0.16 3.14
N PRO A 126 6.87 -1.39 3.61
CA PRO A 126 5.88 -2.46 3.57
C PRO A 126 4.67 -2.18 4.45
N GLY A 127 3.54 -2.82 4.17
CA GLY A 127 2.36 -2.81 5.00
C GLY A 127 2.45 -3.77 6.19
N GLY A 128 1.30 -3.99 6.81
CA GLY A 128 1.15 -4.85 7.99
C GLY A 128 0.36 -4.20 9.11
N GLY A 129 -0.43 -3.15 8.80
CA GLY A 129 -1.35 -2.49 9.74
C GLY A 129 -0.66 -1.87 10.95
N TYR A 130 0.61 -1.49 10.84
CA TYR A 130 1.46 -1.07 11.97
C TYR A 130 1.59 -2.09 13.11
N ALA A 131 1.05 -3.28 12.95
CA ALA A 131 1.24 -4.39 13.88
C ALA A 131 2.46 -5.25 13.51
N ALA A 132 2.76 -5.31 12.24
CA ALA A 132 3.89 -6.04 11.65
C ALA A 132 4.40 -5.32 10.40
N VAL A 133 5.47 -5.86 9.80
CA VAL A 133 6.05 -5.42 8.54
C VAL A 133 6.09 -6.62 7.58
N ALA A 134 5.47 -6.52 6.41
CA ALA A 134 5.41 -7.58 5.39
C ALA A 134 6.75 -7.68 4.64
N MET A 135 7.67 -8.50 5.14
CA MET A 135 9.09 -8.45 4.77
C MET A 135 9.41 -8.99 3.38
N ASP A 136 8.63 -9.95 2.85
CA ASP A 136 8.86 -10.50 1.51
C ASP A 136 7.88 -9.94 0.47
N LEU A 137 6.57 -10.11 0.66
CA LEU A 137 5.50 -9.76 -0.27
C LEU A 137 5.57 -8.29 -0.73
N GLU A 138 5.77 -7.38 0.22
CA GLU A 138 5.83 -5.93 0.02
C GLU A 138 7.22 -5.36 0.34
N GLY A 139 8.20 -6.24 0.51
CA GLY A 139 9.58 -5.93 0.87
C GLY A 139 10.59 -6.48 -0.13
N THR A 140 11.15 -7.67 0.12
CA THR A 140 12.23 -8.21 -0.71
C THR A 140 11.81 -8.51 -2.15
N GLU A 141 10.58 -8.93 -2.41
CA GLU A 141 10.06 -9.13 -3.77
C GLU A 141 10.00 -7.80 -4.54
N ILE A 142 9.61 -6.71 -3.86
CA ILE A 142 9.61 -5.36 -4.44
C ILE A 142 11.04 -4.89 -4.72
N CYS A 143 11.97 -5.13 -3.77
CA CYS A 143 13.38 -4.78 -3.97
C CYS A 143 14.01 -5.54 -5.13
N ASP A 144 13.68 -6.81 -5.31
CA ASP A 144 14.16 -7.59 -6.45
C ASP A 144 13.71 -6.97 -7.78
N TRP A 145 12.45 -6.56 -7.87
CA TRP A 145 11.92 -5.88 -9.05
C TRP A 145 12.57 -4.50 -9.27
N ILE A 146 12.72 -3.66 -8.22
CA ILE A 146 13.33 -2.32 -8.33
C ILE A 146 14.79 -2.44 -8.81
N THR A 147 15.54 -3.37 -8.25
CA THR A 147 16.96 -3.55 -8.62
C THR A 147 17.13 -4.03 -10.06
N GLN A 148 16.23 -4.87 -10.57
CA GLN A 148 16.19 -5.26 -11.99
C GLN A 148 15.89 -4.09 -12.93
N LYS A 149 15.26 -3.03 -12.43
CA LYS A 149 15.04 -1.79 -13.20
C LYS A 149 16.23 -0.82 -13.13
N GLY A 150 17.35 -1.22 -12.52
CA GLY A 150 18.58 -0.43 -12.42
C GLY A 150 18.55 0.64 -11.32
N MET A 151 17.64 0.55 -10.36
CA MET A 151 17.54 1.45 -9.22
C MET A 151 18.04 0.77 -7.94
N THR A 152 18.60 1.55 -7.02
CA THR A 152 18.89 1.06 -5.66
C THR A 152 17.59 0.89 -4.89
N CYS A 153 17.39 -0.28 -4.29
CA CYS A 153 16.26 -0.52 -3.40
C CYS A 153 16.69 -0.49 -1.95
N ILE A 154 15.89 0.15 -1.10
CA ILE A 154 16.11 0.19 0.33
C ILE A 154 14.86 -0.32 1.03
N LEU A 155 14.95 -1.46 1.71
CA LEU A 155 13.85 -2.02 2.48
C LEU A 155 13.92 -1.54 3.92
N LEU A 156 12.86 -0.89 4.39
CA LEU A 156 12.76 -0.40 5.76
C LEU A 156 12.01 -1.42 6.65
N LYS A 157 12.70 -1.94 7.66
CA LYS A 157 12.11 -2.66 8.80
C LYS A 157 11.92 -1.64 9.92
N TYR A 158 10.75 -1.00 9.97
CA TYR A 158 10.45 0.07 10.92
C TYR A 158 9.85 -0.45 12.22
N ARG A 159 9.86 0.38 13.27
CA ARG A 159 9.39 0.01 14.61
C ARG A 159 7.89 -0.28 14.64
N VAL A 160 7.53 -1.49 15.12
CA VAL A 160 6.16 -1.98 15.33
C VAL A 160 6.12 -2.90 16.57
N PRO A 161 4.98 -3.14 17.23
CA PRO A 161 3.68 -2.61 16.86
C PRO A 161 3.53 -1.15 17.28
N GLN A 162 2.81 -0.42 16.48
CA GLN A 162 2.16 0.80 16.91
C GLN A 162 0.69 0.44 17.07
N ALA A 163 0.14 0.58 18.27
CA ALA A 163 -1.21 0.14 18.53
C ALA A 163 -2.20 0.89 17.64
N TRP A 164 -2.59 0.23 16.58
CA TRP A 164 -3.78 0.55 15.82
C TRP A 164 -4.78 -0.58 16.04
N ARG A 165 -5.96 -0.25 16.51
CA ARG A 165 -7.06 -1.20 16.59
C ARG A 165 -8.08 -0.82 15.54
N HIS A 166 -8.23 -1.64 14.50
CA HIS A 166 -9.41 -1.62 13.66
C HIS A 166 -10.60 -2.07 14.48
N GLY A 167 -11.62 -1.26 14.56
CA GLY A 167 -12.87 -1.61 15.20
C GLY A 167 -13.78 -0.38 15.27
N LYS A 168 -15.09 -0.60 15.24
CA LYS A 168 -16.10 0.46 15.32
C LYS A 168 -15.97 1.36 16.55
N ASP A 169 -15.25 0.89 17.57
CA ASP A 169 -15.08 1.57 18.85
C ASP A 169 -13.80 2.42 18.94
N HIS A 170 -12.95 2.43 17.89
CA HIS A 170 -11.64 3.11 17.86
C HIS A 170 -11.42 4.03 16.67
N VAL A 171 -12.50 4.42 15.98
CA VAL A 171 -12.47 5.24 14.76
C VAL A 171 -11.98 6.68 15.00
N GLU A 172 -11.85 7.08 16.26
CA GLU A 172 -11.49 8.45 16.62
C GLU A 172 -9.99 8.68 16.89
N GLU A 173 -9.19 7.61 16.89
CA GLU A 173 -7.76 7.71 17.19
C GLU A 173 -6.92 7.78 15.91
N ALA A 174 -6.02 8.77 15.86
CA ALA A 174 -4.99 8.84 14.84
C ALA A 174 -4.11 7.56 14.85
N PRO A 175 -3.65 7.06 13.70
CA PRO A 175 -2.70 5.96 13.68
C PRO A 175 -1.45 6.34 14.48
N LYS A 176 -1.06 5.51 15.43
CA LYS A 176 0.18 5.70 16.18
C LYS A 176 1.39 5.37 15.26
N ALA A 177 1.54 6.16 14.22
CA ALA A 177 2.58 6.00 13.20
C ALA A 177 3.84 6.83 13.50
N GLN A 178 3.96 7.44 14.69
CA GLN A 178 5.05 8.35 15.03
C GLN A 178 6.42 7.66 14.93
N LEU A 179 6.58 6.47 15.52
CA LEU A 179 7.86 5.76 15.49
C LEU A 179 8.22 5.29 14.07
N PRO A 180 7.31 4.68 13.28
CA PRO A 180 7.53 4.43 11.87
C PRO A 180 7.93 5.67 11.06
N LEU A 181 7.28 6.82 11.32
CA LEU A 181 7.60 8.07 10.63
C LEU A 181 9.02 8.56 10.97
N GLN A 182 9.42 8.51 12.24
CA GLN A 182 10.81 8.82 12.64
C GLN A 182 11.80 7.92 11.92
N ASP A 183 11.51 6.61 11.81
CA ASP A 183 12.38 5.66 11.13
C ASP A 183 12.46 5.93 9.61
N ALA A 184 11.35 6.26 8.97
CA ALA A 184 11.32 6.64 7.55
C ALA A 184 12.10 7.95 7.31
N GLN A 185 11.90 8.97 8.14
CA GLN A 185 12.63 10.23 8.07
C GLN A 185 14.13 10.03 8.30
N ARG A 186 14.50 9.16 9.24
CA ARG A 186 15.90 8.82 9.51
C ARG A 186 16.54 8.10 8.34
N ALA A 187 15.85 7.11 7.76
CA ALA A 187 16.32 6.40 6.58
C ALA A 187 16.59 7.36 5.41
N MET A 188 15.66 8.29 5.11
CA MET A 188 15.83 9.28 4.06
C MET A 188 17.07 10.17 4.30
N GLY A 189 17.27 10.66 5.53
CA GLY A 189 18.44 11.44 5.88
C GLY A 189 19.75 10.66 5.69
N LEU A 190 19.81 9.42 6.16
CA LEU A 190 20.97 8.53 5.97
C LEU A 190 21.27 8.25 4.50
N LEU A 191 20.23 8.05 3.68
CA LEU A 191 20.39 7.79 2.25
C LEU A 191 20.96 9.01 1.52
N ARG A 192 20.47 10.22 1.81
CA ARG A 192 21.00 11.45 1.22
C ARG A 192 22.44 11.71 1.67
N HIS A 193 22.69 11.59 2.96
CA HIS A 193 24.02 11.80 3.54
C HIS A 193 25.08 10.83 2.98
N ARG A 194 24.68 9.58 2.68
CA ARG A 194 25.56 8.53 2.14
C ARG A 194 25.35 8.26 0.65
N ALA A 195 24.70 9.16 -0.07
CA ALA A 195 24.29 8.95 -1.45
C ALA A 195 25.45 8.56 -2.36
N SER A 196 26.60 9.21 -2.24
CA SER A 196 27.81 8.89 -3.01
C SER A 196 28.33 7.46 -2.74
N SER A 197 28.29 7.01 -1.48
CA SER A 197 28.73 5.66 -1.09
C SER A 197 27.83 4.56 -1.65
N TYR A 198 26.56 4.88 -1.91
CA TYR A 198 25.59 3.94 -2.47
C TYR A 198 25.42 4.10 -4.00
N GLY A 199 26.16 5.02 -4.63
CA GLY A 199 26.03 5.31 -6.05
C GLY A 199 24.67 5.93 -6.43
N ILE A 200 24.06 6.66 -5.50
CA ILE A 200 22.72 7.28 -5.62
C ILE A 200 22.88 8.77 -5.90
N ASP A 201 21.95 9.33 -6.66
CA ASP A 201 21.74 10.78 -6.76
C ASP A 201 20.89 11.24 -5.56
N PRO A 202 21.38 12.13 -4.68
CA PRO A 202 20.62 12.58 -3.51
C PRO A 202 19.30 13.31 -3.83
N HIS A 203 19.09 13.68 -5.09
CA HIS A 203 17.86 14.32 -5.57
C HIS A 203 16.94 13.38 -6.36
N LYS A 204 17.20 12.06 -6.29
CA LYS A 204 16.41 11.00 -6.94
C LYS A 204 16.07 9.87 -5.97
N ILE A 205 15.68 10.21 -4.74
CA ILE A 205 15.33 9.25 -3.69
C ILE A 205 13.85 9.38 -3.37
N GLY A 206 13.05 8.42 -3.76
CA GLY A 206 11.62 8.38 -3.46
C GLY A 206 11.22 7.27 -2.51
N VAL A 207 9.92 7.20 -2.27
CA VAL A 207 9.31 6.16 -1.45
C VAL A 207 8.30 5.36 -2.26
N ILE A 208 8.17 4.07 -1.95
CA ILE A 208 7.03 3.25 -2.33
C ILE A 208 6.44 2.62 -1.07
N GLY A 209 5.14 2.80 -0.85
CA GLY A 209 4.47 2.31 0.36
C GLY A 209 3.23 1.50 0.05
N PHE A 210 2.96 0.49 0.87
CA PHE A 210 1.88 -0.48 0.71
C PHE A 210 0.98 -0.47 1.95
N SER A 211 -0.35 -0.38 1.80
CA SER A 211 -1.29 -0.44 2.93
C SER A 211 -0.92 0.58 4.03
N ALA A 212 -0.68 0.16 5.27
CA ALA A 212 -0.15 1.04 6.33
C ALA A 212 1.20 1.70 5.94
N GLY A 213 2.05 1.03 5.17
CA GLY A 213 3.26 1.63 4.58
C GLY A 213 2.94 2.71 3.53
N GLY A 214 1.80 2.60 2.85
CA GLY A 214 1.26 3.66 1.98
C GLY A 214 0.86 4.90 2.77
N HIS A 215 0.18 4.73 3.92
CA HIS A 215 -0.05 5.84 4.86
C HIS A 215 1.28 6.44 5.35
N LEU A 216 2.26 5.60 5.69
CA LEU A 216 3.58 6.07 6.12
C LEU A 216 4.29 6.85 5.02
N ALA A 217 4.16 6.44 3.75
CA ALA A 217 4.68 7.18 2.59
C ALA A 217 4.01 8.56 2.46
N ALA A 218 2.68 8.64 2.65
CA ALA A 218 1.95 9.91 2.69
C ALA A 218 2.44 10.80 3.83
N ALA A 219 2.56 10.27 5.04
CA ALA A 219 3.04 11.01 6.20
C ALA A 219 4.48 11.55 5.99
N ALA A 220 5.39 10.72 5.47
CA ALA A 220 6.77 11.13 5.17
C ALA A 220 6.84 12.19 4.06
N SER A 221 5.93 12.13 3.08
CA SER A 221 5.85 13.08 1.96
C SER A 221 5.36 14.47 2.37
N ASN A 222 4.51 14.54 3.40
CA ASN A 222 3.90 15.79 3.86
C ASN A 222 4.57 16.38 5.11
N ALA A 223 5.43 15.63 5.79
CA ALA A 223 6.12 16.11 6.98
C ALA A 223 7.12 17.22 6.63
N GLU A 224 6.84 18.44 7.03
CA GLU A 224 7.73 19.60 6.80
C GLU A 224 8.96 19.59 7.72
N LYS A 225 8.85 18.92 8.86
CA LYS A 225 9.90 18.87 9.88
C LYS A 225 10.12 17.42 10.33
N ARG A 226 11.32 17.16 10.85
CA ARG A 226 11.58 15.91 11.56
C ARG A 226 10.72 15.83 12.82
N THR A 227 10.27 14.62 13.13
CA THR A 227 9.45 14.31 14.30
C THR A 227 10.30 13.78 15.47
N TYR A 228 11.62 13.94 15.38
CA TYR A 228 12.59 13.60 16.44
C TYR A 228 13.74 14.60 16.46
N GLU A 229 14.46 14.67 17.58
CA GLU A 229 15.64 15.54 17.74
C GLU A 229 16.81 15.01 16.89
N PRO A 230 17.54 15.91 16.19
CA PRO A 230 18.69 15.52 15.37
C PRO A 230 19.75 14.74 16.16
N VAL A 231 20.23 13.64 15.58
CA VAL A 231 21.19 12.74 16.21
C VAL A 231 22.61 12.93 15.68
N ASP A 232 22.75 13.14 14.38
CA ASP A 232 24.04 13.30 13.72
C ASP A 232 23.95 14.14 12.44
N ALA A 233 25.01 14.15 11.63
CA ALA A 233 25.09 14.95 10.41
C ALA A 233 24.05 14.54 9.36
N ALA A 234 23.60 13.29 9.33
CA ALA A 234 22.58 12.84 8.38
C ALA A 234 21.22 13.51 8.63
N ASP A 235 20.96 13.98 9.83
CA ASP A 235 19.72 14.66 10.18
C ASP A 235 19.68 16.14 9.74
N ARG A 236 20.75 16.64 9.13
CA ARG A 236 20.77 17.95 8.44
C ARG A 236 20.23 17.84 7.01
N GLU A 237 20.20 16.63 6.45
CA GLU A 237 19.66 16.37 5.13
C GLU A 237 18.14 16.40 5.14
N SER A 238 17.53 16.66 3.99
CA SER A 238 16.07 16.59 3.86
C SER A 238 15.56 15.18 4.11
N SER A 239 14.53 15.02 4.92
CA SER A 239 13.83 13.77 5.14
C SER A 239 12.65 13.53 4.18
N ARG A 240 12.33 14.54 3.33
CA ARG A 240 11.24 14.44 2.36
C ARG A 240 11.68 13.66 1.12
N PRO A 241 10.88 12.71 0.62
CA PRO A 241 11.16 12.03 -0.64
C PRO A 241 11.06 12.98 -1.84
N ASP A 242 11.71 12.63 -2.96
CA ASP A 242 11.65 13.38 -4.21
C ASP A 242 10.48 12.92 -5.10
N PHE A 243 9.92 11.75 -4.84
CA PHE A 243 8.70 11.21 -5.43
C PHE A 243 8.06 10.18 -4.50
N ALA A 244 6.76 9.94 -4.64
CA ALA A 244 6.03 8.99 -3.82
C ALA A 244 5.11 8.09 -4.65
N ILE A 245 5.07 6.80 -4.31
CA ILE A 245 4.21 5.80 -4.92
C ILE A 245 3.48 5.08 -3.81
N LEU A 246 2.16 5.16 -3.81
CA LEU A 246 1.32 4.58 -2.78
C LEU A 246 0.39 3.53 -3.38
N LEU A 247 0.51 2.30 -2.90
CA LEU A 247 -0.37 1.19 -3.29
C LEU A 247 -1.35 0.91 -2.16
N TYR A 248 -2.62 0.93 -2.48
CA TYR A 248 -3.74 0.63 -1.55
C TYR A 248 -3.50 1.19 -0.13
N PRO A 249 -3.20 2.51 0.01
CA PRO A 249 -2.96 3.10 1.32
C PRO A 249 -4.23 3.09 2.16
N GLY A 250 -4.09 2.84 3.47
CA GLY A 250 -5.15 3.02 4.45
C GLY A 250 -5.08 4.38 5.16
N HIS A 251 -5.99 4.62 6.10
CA HIS A 251 -5.95 5.67 7.11
C HIS A 251 -5.93 7.13 6.63
N LEU A 252 -6.18 7.38 5.34
CA LEU A 252 -6.12 8.72 4.73
C LEU A 252 -7.50 9.39 4.61
N TRP A 253 -8.57 8.61 4.42
CA TRP A 253 -9.94 9.10 4.32
C TRP A 253 -10.63 9.06 5.68
N ASP A 254 -11.43 10.09 6.01
CA ASP A 254 -12.25 10.08 7.23
C ASP A 254 -13.49 9.19 7.03
N GLU A 255 -13.40 7.95 7.51
CA GLU A 255 -14.47 6.96 7.44
C GLU A 255 -15.72 7.37 8.24
N ARG A 256 -15.62 8.37 9.11
CA ARG A 256 -16.72 8.92 9.92
C ARG A 256 -17.49 9.99 9.16
N SER A 257 -16.92 10.50 8.06
CA SER A 257 -17.55 11.56 7.29
C SER A 257 -18.92 11.11 6.79
N PRO A 258 -19.98 11.89 7.09
CA PRO A 258 -21.34 11.58 6.63
C PRO A 258 -21.39 11.65 5.10
N GLU A 259 -22.33 10.89 4.52
CA GLU A 259 -22.65 10.97 3.09
C GLU A 259 -21.54 10.52 2.13
N ARG A 260 -20.53 9.80 2.61
CA ARG A 260 -19.42 9.30 1.80
C ARG A 260 -18.59 10.41 1.12
N ALA A 261 -18.53 11.59 1.74
CA ALA A 261 -17.65 12.66 1.29
C ALA A 261 -16.19 12.18 1.23
N LEU A 262 -15.42 12.72 0.30
CA LEU A 262 -13.98 12.44 0.18
C LEU A 262 -13.19 13.40 1.08
N GLU A 263 -13.44 13.34 2.38
CA GLU A 263 -12.73 14.16 3.36
C GLU A 263 -11.51 13.41 3.90
N LEU A 264 -10.42 14.13 4.08
CA LEU A 264 -9.23 13.57 4.73
C LEU A 264 -9.50 13.31 6.20
N SER A 265 -8.88 12.25 6.72
CA SER A 265 -8.78 12.06 8.17
C SER A 265 -8.15 13.29 8.83
N PRO A 266 -8.64 13.71 10.01
CA PRO A 266 -8.21 14.97 10.66
C PRO A 266 -6.73 14.97 11.07
N TRP A 267 -6.06 13.84 11.05
CA TRP A 267 -4.62 13.71 11.31
C TRP A 267 -3.75 13.72 10.04
N VAL A 268 -4.34 13.83 8.85
CA VAL A 268 -3.61 13.89 7.58
C VAL A 268 -3.44 15.35 7.19
N GLU A 269 -2.21 15.83 7.27
CA GLU A 269 -1.84 17.16 6.81
C GLU A 269 -1.32 17.08 5.36
N ILE A 270 -1.61 18.08 4.55
CA ILE A 270 -1.11 18.20 3.17
C ILE A 270 -0.18 19.38 3.07
N SER A 271 1.05 19.12 2.61
CA SER A 271 2.03 20.15 2.29
C SER A 271 1.98 20.46 0.79
N ALA A 272 1.96 21.76 0.44
CA ALA A 272 2.14 22.19 -0.95
C ALA A 272 3.54 21.84 -1.51
N HIS A 273 4.45 21.40 -0.64
CA HIS A 273 5.79 20.94 -1.01
C HIS A 273 5.90 19.41 -1.06
N ALA A 274 4.79 18.68 -0.94
CA ALA A 274 4.79 17.22 -1.14
C ALA A 274 5.31 16.86 -2.55
N PRO A 275 5.99 15.73 -2.71
CA PRO A 275 6.55 15.36 -3.99
C PRO A 275 5.47 14.91 -4.99
N PRO A 276 5.78 14.87 -6.30
CA PRO A 276 4.92 14.18 -7.27
C PRO A 276 4.54 12.79 -6.77
N THR A 277 3.26 12.47 -6.82
CA THR A 277 2.71 11.27 -6.20
C THR A 277 1.91 10.42 -7.19
N LEU A 278 2.11 9.11 -7.17
CA LEU A 278 1.31 8.13 -7.89
C LEU A 278 0.52 7.27 -6.89
N LEU A 279 -0.80 7.21 -7.08
CA LEU A 279 -1.72 6.39 -6.30
C LEU A 279 -2.26 5.22 -7.13
N ILE A 280 -2.17 4.00 -6.60
CA ILE A 280 -2.64 2.77 -7.27
C ILE A 280 -3.53 2.00 -6.30
N HIS A 281 -4.80 1.73 -6.68
CA HIS A 281 -5.74 1.05 -5.80
C HIS A 281 -6.77 0.23 -6.58
N ALA A 282 -7.30 -0.81 -5.95
CA ALA A 282 -8.42 -1.58 -6.49
C ALA A 282 -9.74 -1.09 -5.88
N MET A 283 -10.77 -0.90 -6.74
CA MET A 283 -12.09 -0.46 -6.29
C MET A 283 -12.81 -1.47 -5.37
N ASN A 284 -12.40 -2.74 -5.43
CA ASN A 284 -12.96 -3.82 -4.62
C ASN A 284 -12.05 -4.23 -3.45
N ASP A 285 -11.18 -3.34 -2.98
CA ASP A 285 -10.36 -3.61 -1.80
C ASP A 285 -11.26 -3.81 -0.57
N PRO A 286 -11.18 -4.98 0.12
CA PRO A 286 -12.04 -5.27 1.26
C PRO A 286 -11.44 -4.81 2.60
N THR A 287 -10.20 -4.32 2.59
CA THR A 287 -9.44 -3.92 3.79
C THR A 287 -9.36 -2.41 3.91
N ASP A 288 -8.81 -1.76 2.90
CA ASP A 288 -8.71 -0.31 2.83
C ASP A 288 -9.55 0.19 1.66
N ASP A 289 -10.58 0.96 1.94
CA ASP A 289 -11.50 1.49 0.92
C ASP A 289 -10.74 2.39 -0.06
N VAL A 290 -11.03 2.27 -1.35
CA VAL A 290 -10.40 3.08 -2.41
C VAL A 290 -10.52 4.59 -2.16
N ARG A 291 -11.49 5.03 -1.36
CA ARG A 291 -11.66 6.42 -0.94
C ARG A 291 -10.46 6.97 -0.18
N HIS A 292 -9.63 6.16 0.47
CA HIS A 292 -8.37 6.61 1.03
C HIS A 292 -7.46 7.23 -0.05
N SER A 293 -7.30 6.55 -1.18
CA SER A 293 -6.54 7.10 -2.31
C SER A 293 -7.23 8.27 -2.99
N MET A 294 -8.57 8.24 -3.12
CA MET A 294 -9.32 9.33 -3.76
C MET A 294 -9.25 10.62 -2.95
N ALA A 295 -9.50 10.55 -1.64
CA ALA A 295 -9.47 11.72 -0.75
C ALA A 295 -8.06 12.35 -0.73
N TYR A 296 -7.04 11.52 -0.57
CA TYR A 296 -5.65 11.99 -0.54
C TYR A 296 -5.21 12.59 -1.88
N GLY A 297 -5.55 11.95 -3.01
CA GLY A 297 -5.24 12.45 -4.34
C GLY A 297 -5.92 13.79 -4.64
N MET A 298 -7.17 13.94 -4.26
CA MET A 298 -7.88 15.23 -4.42
C MET A 298 -7.26 16.33 -3.56
N ALA A 299 -6.91 16.03 -2.32
CA ALA A 299 -6.28 17.00 -1.44
C ALA A 299 -4.86 17.42 -1.93
N LEU A 300 -4.09 16.51 -2.50
CA LEU A 300 -2.83 16.84 -3.17
C LEU A 300 -3.06 17.76 -4.38
N HIS A 301 -4.07 17.44 -5.21
CA HIS A 301 -4.44 18.27 -6.36
C HIS A 301 -4.82 19.69 -5.93
N ASP A 302 -5.64 19.83 -4.90
CA ASP A 302 -6.08 21.13 -4.37
C ASP A 302 -4.90 21.95 -3.78
N ALA A 303 -3.88 21.26 -3.27
CA ALA A 303 -2.63 21.86 -2.82
C ALA A 303 -1.65 22.20 -3.96
N GLY A 304 -2.00 21.89 -5.22
CA GLY A 304 -1.14 22.14 -6.39
C GLY A 304 -0.02 21.13 -6.57
N VAL A 305 -0.06 20.00 -5.88
CA VAL A 305 0.93 18.92 -5.99
C VAL A 305 0.61 18.03 -7.20
N PRO A 306 1.58 17.72 -8.09
CA PRO A 306 1.35 16.77 -9.17
C PRO A 306 0.95 15.38 -8.64
N VAL A 307 -0.20 14.89 -9.06
CA VAL A 307 -0.71 13.60 -8.63
C VAL A 307 -1.31 12.82 -9.79
N ASP A 308 -0.93 11.56 -9.92
CA ASP A 308 -1.54 10.59 -10.81
C ASP A 308 -2.29 9.54 -10.01
N MET A 309 -3.51 9.19 -10.42
CA MET A 309 -4.32 8.15 -9.78
C MET A 309 -4.67 7.05 -10.78
N ARG A 310 -4.43 5.80 -10.42
CA ARG A 310 -4.81 4.65 -11.21
C ARG A 310 -5.67 3.70 -10.40
N PHE A 311 -6.93 3.59 -10.78
CA PHE A 311 -7.88 2.70 -10.13
C PHE A 311 -8.27 1.54 -11.02
N TYR A 312 -8.38 0.35 -10.43
CA TYR A 312 -8.75 -0.89 -11.09
C TYR A 312 -10.03 -1.44 -10.50
N ALA A 313 -10.92 -1.96 -11.33
CA ALA A 313 -12.19 -2.50 -10.84
C ALA A 313 -11.99 -3.68 -9.87
N LYS A 314 -10.93 -4.46 -10.05
CA LYS A 314 -10.62 -5.65 -9.24
C LYS A 314 -9.13 -5.72 -8.93
N GLY A 315 -8.80 -6.27 -7.76
CA GLY A 315 -7.43 -6.45 -7.29
C GLY A 315 -7.38 -6.91 -5.84
N GLY A 316 -8.33 -6.46 -5.04
CA GLY A 316 -8.32 -6.70 -3.60
C GLY A 316 -7.21 -5.93 -2.89
N HIS A 317 -6.71 -6.49 -1.80
CA HIS A 317 -5.70 -5.89 -0.93
C HIS A 317 -4.43 -6.75 -0.86
N ALA A 318 -3.27 -6.12 -0.56
CA ALA A 318 -1.99 -6.78 -0.28
C ALA A 318 -1.56 -7.78 -1.38
N PHE A 319 -1.67 -7.41 -2.65
CA PHE A 319 -1.29 -8.28 -3.75
C PHE A 319 0.21 -8.24 -4.08
N GLY A 320 0.95 -7.20 -3.69
CA GLY A 320 2.37 -7.02 -4.02
C GLY A 320 2.64 -7.11 -5.53
N LEU A 321 3.67 -7.90 -5.89
CA LEU A 321 4.03 -8.24 -7.28
C LEU A 321 3.52 -9.61 -7.72
N ARG A 322 2.78 -10.32 -6.86
CA ARG A 322 2.38 -11.70 -7.15
C ARG A 322 1.21 -11.71 -8.12
N PRO A 323 1.38 -12.33 -9.31
CA PRO A 323 0.36 -12.28 -10.35
C PRO A 323 -0.90 -13.04 -9.95
N THR A 324 -2.04 -12.43 -10.20
CA THR A 324 -3.37 -13.03 -10.09
C THR A 324 -4.12 -12.83 -11.41
N SER A 325 -5.38 -13.24 -11.49
CA SER A 325 -6.23 -12.93 -12.64
C SER A 325 -6.63 -11.46 -12.75
N ALA A 326 -6.34 -10.65 -11.73
CA ALA A 326 -6.67 -9.23 -11.72
C ALA A 326 -5.61 -8.41 -12.47
N PRO A 327 -5.98 -7.57 -13.45
CA PRO A 327 -5.03 -6.79 -14.27
C PRO A 327 -4.08 -5.93 -13.44
N ILE A 328 -4.53 -5.36 -12.33
CA ILE A 328 -3.71 -4.54 -11.45
C ILE A 328 -2.39 -5.23 -11.09
N THR A 329 -2.41 -6.54 -10.81
CA THR A 329 -1.23 -7.27 -10.32
C THR A 329 -0.14 -7.45 -11.37
N THR A 330 -0.47 -7.28 -12.65
CA THR A 330 0.47 -7.40 -13.77
C THR A 330 0.80 -6.06 -14.44
N GLU A 331 -0.08 -5.08 -14.33
CA GLU A 331 0.06 -3.80 -15.02
C GLU A 331 0.77 -2.72 -14.17
N TRP A 332 0.57 -2.71 -12.86
CA TRP A 332 1.08 -1.63 -12.02
C TRP A 332 2.62 -1.49 -12.06
N PRO A 333 3.43 -2.55 -12.17
CA PRO A 333 4.89 -2.39 -12.19
C PRO A 333 5.38 -1.61 -13.41
N GLU A 334 4.81 -1.88 -14.58
CA GLU A 334 5.18 -1.16 -15.82
C GLU A 334 4.61 0.26 -15.83
N LEU A 335 3.44 0.47 -15.22
CA LEU A 335 2.89 1.81 -15.01
C LEU A 335 3.85 2.67 -14.18
N VAL A 336 4.37 2.13 -13.07
CA VAL A 336 5.34 2.83 -12.20
C VAL A 336 6.61 3.17 -12.97
N VAL A 337 7.16 2.24 -13.76
CA VAL A 337 8.37 2.50 -14.57
C VAL A 337 8.13 3.67 -15.53
N LYS A 338 7.00 3.68 -16.24
CA LYS A 338 6.63 4.75 -17.16
C LYS A 338 6.42 6.08 -16.44
N TRP A 339 5.77 6.04 -15.29
CA TRP A 339 5.54 7.23 -14.49
C TRP A 339 6.85 7.86 -13.99
N LEU A 340 7.80 7.05 -13.50
CA LEU A 340 9.12 7.51 -13.06
C LEU A 340 9.92 8.18 -14.19
N GLN A 341 9.74 7.74 -15.44
CA GLN A 341 10.32 8.42 -16.62
C GLN A 341 9.68 9.79 -16.84
N ASN A 342 8.35 9.89 -16.69
CA ASN A 342 7.62 11.14 -16.90
C ASN A 342 7.98 12.22 -15.86
N VAL A 343 8.25 11.81 -14.60
CA VAL A 343 8.66 12.74 -13.54
C VAL A 343 10.18 12.97 -13.48
N GLY A 344 10.93 12.48 -14.49
CA GLY A 344 12.37 12.76 -14.63
C GLY A 344 13.30 12.03 -13.65
N VAL A 345 12.82 10.98 -13.02
CA VAL A 345 13.61 10.20 -12.06
C VAL A 345 14.48 9.16 -12.76
N ARG A 346 14.00 8.58 -13.86
CA ARG A 346 14.65 7.49 -14.59
C ARG A 346 14.91 7.84 -16.05
#